data_9b8c17c38bec905d645eae649b23242f
#
_entry.id   9b8c17c38bec905d645eae649b23242f
#
_cell.length_a   1.000
_cell.length_b   1.000
_cell.length_c   1.000
_cell.angle_alpha   90.00
_cell.angle_beta   90.00
_cell.angle_gamma   90.00
#
_symmetry.space_group_name_H-M   'P 1'
#
loop_
_entity.id
_entity.type
_entity.pdbx_description
1 polymer ?
#
loop_
_entity_poly.entity_id
_entity_poly.type
_entity_poly.pdbx_seq_one_letter_code
_entity_poly.pdbx_strand_id
1 'polypeptide(L)'
;MVERVGLYMANLRPKIVKLAKMVGGVAGAMNRIDEKAPEYYALNAVVTDDMADVALVMGLRQPRTFEYIVEKCGRSREETKKLLDQLTYTGVVKVWTDKKDKKDRYFINIFAPGMLEMMVNNREQLAAHPEIGKAFEEYTRKRIAPMAPLFPEGMAMMRVTPVESAVKDLPGVQPWEKLSYYLRKYDTFSVSDCSCRQSRKVLGEGCGHLEKDICIQMGTGAEYYIRTGRGRQVSREEVLEILKFAEDNGLMHEMPATDGLGESAAICNCCSCSCFSMRIATLFRTPDAIRSNFTAEVNPEECVACGQCVENCPTNALKLGQRLCAKKPVPKTEEPTARDHVWSKKNWNMDYRENRQDVAEEGTSPCKTACPAHIAVQGY
;
A
#
# COMPACT_ATOMS: atom_id res chain seq x y z
N MET A 1 24.72 -33.02 -7.65
CA MET A 1 24.02 -31.81 -7.14
C MET A 1 24.38 -30.55 -7.92
N VAL A 2 25.60 -30.39 -8.37
CA VAL A 2 26.08 -29.22 -9.17
C VAL A 2 25.49 -29.20 -10.59
N GLU A 3 25.33 -30.34 -11.25
CA GLU A 3 24.77 -30.42 -12.62
C GLU A 3 23.26 -30.09 -12.67
N ARG A 4 22.46 -30.42 -11.64
CA ARG A 4 21.05 -30.04 -11.59
C ARG A 4 20.83 -28.54 -11.37
N VAL A 5 21.76 -27.85 -10.72
CA VAL A 5 21.71 -26.40 -10.53
C VAL A 5 21.99 -25.66 -11.84
N GLY A 6 22.88 -26.23 -12.68
CA GLY A 6 23.21 -25.66 -14.00
C GLY A 6 22.05 -25.75 -15.01
N LEU A 7 21.28 -26.85 -15.01
CA LEU A 7 20.15 -27.00 -15.94
C LEU A 7 18.98 -26.09 -15.66
N TYR A 8 18.75 -25.73 -14.37
CA TYR A 8 17.64 -24.79 -13.98
C TYR A 8 17.94 -23.32 -14.28
N MET A 9 19.23 -22.98 -14.53
CA MET A 9 19.63 -21.60 -14.86
C MET A 9 19.64 -21.31 -16.37
N ALA A 10 19.46 -22.34 -17.22
CA ALA A 10 19.64 -22.24 -18.66
C ALA A 10 18.59 -21.38 -19.40
N ASN A 11 17.45 -21.05 -18.76
CA ASN A 11 16.37 -20.31 -19.39
C ASN A 11 16.15 -18.88 -18.84
N LEU A 12 16.93 -18.45 -17.83
CA LEU A 12 16.77 -17.10 -17.27
C LEU A 12 17.52 -16.07 -18.13
N ARG A 13 16.86 -14.94 -18.42
CA ARG A 13 17.50 -13.80 -19.08
C ARG A 13 18.40 -13.07 -18.08
N PRO A 14 19.75 -13.09 -18.26
CA PRO A 14 20.68 -12.60 -17.24
C PRO A 14 20.51 -11.12 -16.91
N LYS A 15 20.16 -10.29 -17.90
CA LYS A 15 19.92 -8.85 -17.72
C LYS A 15 18.67 -8.58 -16.87
N ILE A 16 17.61 -9.34 -17.10
CA ILE A 16 16.38 -9.26 -16.29
C ILE A 16 16.64 -9.73 -14.85
N VAL A 17 17.44 -10.77 -14.65
CA VAL A 17 17.86 -11.20 -13.30
C VAL A 17 18.62 -10.09 -12.57
N LYS A 18 19.54 -9.40 -13.26
CA LYS A 18 20.26 -8.26 -12.66
C LYS A 18 19.33 -7.11 -12.31
N LEU A 19 18.41 -6.79 -13.23
CA LEU A 19 17.40 -5.74 -12.99
C LEU A 19 16.48 -6.12 -11.83
N ALA A 20 15.96 -7.35 -11.78
CA ALA A 20 15.12 -7.85 -10.69
C ALA A 20 15.83 -7.77 -9.32
N LYS A 21 17.11 -8.15 -9.25
CA LYS A 21 17.91 -7.98 -8.03
C LYS A 21 18.04 -6.51 -7.63
N MET A 22 18.32 -5.64 -8.59
CA MET A 22 18.49 -4.21 -8.33
C MET A 22 17.21 -3.60 -7.78
N VAL A 23 16.07 -3.80 -8.44
CA VAL A 23 14.79 -3.20 -8.04
C VAL A 23 14.20 -3.84 -6.78
N GLY A 24 14.50 -5.10 -6.51
CA GLY A 24 14.13 -5.79 -5.27
C GLY A 24 14.86 -5.23 -4.03
N GLY A 25 15.92 -4.43 -4.21
CA GLY A 25 16.67 -3.86 -3.10
C GLY A 25 17.14 -4.92 -2.11
N VAL A 26 16.86 -4.72 -0.81
CA VAL A 26 17.24 -5.68 0.24
C VAL A 26 16.59 -7.05 0.01
N ALA A 27 15.31 -7.08 -0.34
CA ALA A 27 14.61 -8.34 -0.64
C ALA A 27 15.23 -9.07 -1.84
N GLY A 28 15.60 -8.33 -2.90
CA GLY A 28 16.28 -8.89 -4.08
C GLY A 28 17.69 -9.40 -3.77
N ALA A 29 18.40 -8.76 -2.82
CA ALA A 29 19.71 -9.21 -2.37
C ALA A 29 19.65 -10.48 -1.50
N MET A 30 18.63 -10.58 -0.65
CA MET A 30 18.45 -11.71 0.28
C MET A 30 17.83 -12.95 -0.35
N ASN A 31 17.18 -12.82 -1.50
CA ASN A 31 16.47 -13.91 -2.12
C ASN A 31 17.11 -14.34 -3.46
N ARG A 32 16.97 -15.62 -3.77
CA ARG A 32 17.32 -16.13 -5.10
C ARG A 32 16.30 -15.62 -6.11
N ILE A 33 16.79 -15.11 -7.23
CA ILE A 33 15.96 -14.74 -8.37
C ILE A 33 15.95 -15.93 -9.34
N ASP A 34 14.80 -16.57 -9.45
CA ASP A 34 14.51 -17.65 -10.39
C ASP A 34 13.26 -17.30 -11.22
N GLU A 35 12.81 -18.22 -12.06
CA GLU A 35 11.62 -18.03 -12.92
C GLU A 35 10.32 -17.75 -12.16
N LYS A 36 10.25 -18.17 -10.89
CA LYS A 36 9.08 -18.00 -9.99
C LYS A 36 9.20 -16.75 -9.13
N ALA A 37 10.31 -16.03 -9.20
CA ALA A 37 10.50 -14.79 -8.46
C ALA A 37 9.59 -13.70 -9.04
N PRO A 38 8.72 -13.07 -8.22
CA PRO A 38 7.75 -12.08 -8.70
C PRO A 38 8.42 -10.91 -9.42
N GLU A 39 9.57 -10.45 -8.94
CA GLU A 39 10.35 -9.41 -9.57
C GLU A 39 10.92 -9.82 -10.94
N TYR A 40 11.24 -11.11 -11.12
CA TYR A 40 11.73 -11.61 -12.40
C TYR A 40 10.61 -11.73 -13.43
N TYR A 41 9.55 -12.50 -13.13
CA TYR A 41 8.57 -12.80 -14.16
C TYR A 41 7.74 -11.56 -14.56
N ALA A 42 7.50 -10.62 -13.63
CA ALA A 42 6.83 -9.35 -13.97
C ALA A 42 7.68 -8.49 -14.92
N LEU A 43 8.99 -8.37 -14.65
CA LEU A 43 9.89 -7.63 -15.54
C LEU A 43 10.11 -8.38 -16.86
N ASN A 44 10.25 -9.69 -16.81
CA ASN A 44 10.45 -10.52 -17.99
C ASN A 44 9.29 -10.43 -19.00
N ALA A 45 8.07 -10.18 -18.52
CA ALA A 45 6.88 -10.00 -19.34
C ALA A 45 6.92 -8.74 -20.22
N VAL A 46 7.54 -7.65 -19.75
CA VAL A 46 7.41 -6.33 -20.37
C VAL A 46 8.73 -5.62 -20.66
N VAL A 47 9.87 -6.16 -20.24
CA VAL A 47 11.18 -5.54 -20.41
C VAL A 47 12.02 -6.37 -21.39
N THR A 48 12.53 -5.74 -22.44
CA THR A 48 13.52 -6.33 -23.35
C THR A 48 14.93 -6.26 -22.75
N ASP A 49 15.89 -7.00 -23.32
CA ASP A 49 17.29 -6.95 -22.87
C ASP A 49 17.93 -5.57 -23.11
N ASP A 50 17.56 -4.90 -24.19
CA ASP A 50 18.01 -3.52 -24.45
C ASP A 50 17.43 -2.52 -23.47
N MET A 51 16.15 -2.65 -23.11
CA MET A 51 15.54 -1.85 -22.05
C MET A 51 16.23 -2.10 -20.70
N ALA A 52 16.55 -3.36 -20.40
CA ALA A 52 17.26 -3.71 -19.16
C ALA A 52 18.66 -3.08 -19.08
N ASP A 53 19.40 -3.04 -20.19
CA ASP A 53 20.71 -2.34 -20.26
C ASP A 53 20.56 -0.86 -19.86
N VAL A 54 19.60 -0.17 -20.46
CA VAL A 54 19.35 1.25 -20.14
C VAL A 54 18.91 1.41 -18.69
N ALA A 55 18.05 0.55 -18.17
CA ALA A 55 17.60 0.61 -16.79
C ALA A 55 18.77 0.39 -15.81
N LEU A 56 19.64 -0.56 -16.07
CA LEU A 56 20.77 -0.92 -15.19
C LEU A 56 21.78 0.22 -15.01
N VAL A 57 22.04 1.02 -16.05
CA VAL A 57 22.95 2.16 -15.93
C VAL A 57 22.39 3.33 -15.13
N MET A 58 21.07 3.38 -14.96
CA MET A 58 20.43 4.43 -14.16
C MET A 58 20.64 4.26 -12.66
N GLY A 59 20.74 3.00 -12.20
CA GLY A 59 20.81 2.68 -10.78
C GLY A 59 19.46 2.86 -10.05
N LEU A 60 19.39 2.30 -8.83
CA LEU A 60 18.19 2.33 -8.01
C LEU A 60 18.07 3.66 -7.25
N ARG A 61 16.90 4.27 -7.27
CA ARG A 61 16.53 5.49 -6.50
C ARG A 61 17.44 6.69 -6.74
N GLN A 62 17.95 6.82 -7.95
CA GLN A 62 18.80 7.96 -8.35
C GLN A 62 18.17 8.71 -9.53
N PRO A 63 17.74 9.97 -9.36
CA PRO A 63 17.30 10.77 -10.49
C PRO A 63 18.43 11.00 -11.48
N ARG A 64 18.20 10.68 -12.76
CA ARG A 64 19.19 10.83 -13.84
C ARG A 64 18.66 11.76 -14.92
N THR A 65 19.57 12.52 -15.54
CA THR A 65 19.28 13.29 -16.75
C THR A 65 19.34 12.37 -17.97
N PHE A 66 18.72 12.80 -19.05
CA PHE A 66 18.81 12.10 -20.33
C PHE A 66 20.25 11.98 -20.80
N GLU A 67 21.03 13.06 -20.69
CA GLU A 67 22.44 13.12 -21.09
C GLU A 67 23.29 12.08 -20.35
N TYR A 68 23.10 11.97 -19.03
CA TYR A 68 23.79 10.97 -18.23
C TYR A 68 23.50 9.54 -18.74
N ILE A 69 22.23 9.26 -19.05
CA ILE A 69 21.82 7.93 -19.48
C ILE A 69 22.43 7.60 -20.86
N VAL A 70 22.39 8.56 -21.82
CA VAL A 70 23.00 8.41 -23.13
C VAL A 70 24.50 8.11 -23.01
N GLU A 71 25.22 8.90 -22.19
CA GLU A 71 26.66 8.68 -21.97
C GLU A 71 26.96 7.29 -21.41
N LYS A 72 26.17 6.84 -20.43
CA LYS A 72 26.46 5.58 -19.72
C LYS A 72 26.02 4.33 -20.47
N CYS A 73 24.95 4.40 -21.28
CA CYS A 73 24.51 3.23 -22.03
C CYS A 73 25.24 3.03 -23.36
N GLY A 74 26.00 4.04 -23.84
CA GLY A 74 26.80 3.93 -25.06
C GLY A 74 25.98 3.79 -26.35
N ARG A 75 24.71 4.16 -26.33
CA ARG A 75 23.77 4.10 -27.47
C ARG A 75 23.54 5.49 -28.07
N SER A 76 22.98 5.55 -29.27
CA SER A 76 22.58 6.82 -29.87
C SER A 76 21.50 7.53 -29.01
N ARG A 77 21.41 8.83 -29.13
CA ARG A 77 20.36 9.62 -28.41
C ARG A 77 18.96 9.16 -28.77
N GLU A 78 18.72 8.88 -30.04
CA GLU A 78 17.43 8.44 -30.56
C GLU A 78 17.04 7.06 -29.99
N GLU A 79 17.95 6.10 -30.04
CA GLU A 79 17.74 4.77 -29.51
C GLU A 79 17.51 4.81 -27.99
N THR A 80 18.33 5.57 -27.27
CA THR A 80 18.19 5.75 -25.81
C THR A 80 16.83 6.35 -25.46
N LYS A 81 16.38 7.35 -26.21
CA LYS A 81 15.08 7.99 -25.99
C LYS A 81 13.93 7.00 -26.19
N LYS A 82 13.99 6.22 -27.30
CA LYS A 82 12.99 5.19 -27.59
C LYS A 82 12.89 4.16 -26.45
N LEU A 83 14.02 3.65 -25.97
CA LEU A 83 14.06 2.68 -24.89
C LEU A 83 13.57 3.27 -23.55
N LEU A 84 13.90 4.53 -23.25
CA LEU A 84 13.39 5.23 -22.07
C LEU A 84 11.87 5.45 -22.15
N ASP A 85 11.34 5.78 -23.33
CA ASP A 85 9.89 5.92 -23.52
C ASP A 85 9.17 4.59 -23.31
N GLN A 86 9.73 3.49 -23.79
CA GLN A 86 9.23 2.15 -23.52
C GLN A 86 9.30 1.79 -22.03
N LEU A 87 10.42 2.05 -21.34
CA LEU A 87 10.57 1.83 -19.90
C LEU A 87 9.59 2.69 -19.09
N THR A 88 9.31 3.90 -19.55
CA THR A 88 8.33 4.80 -18.94
C THR A 88 6.91 4.28 -19.15
N TYR A 89 6.60 3.79 -20.36
CA TYR A 89 5.32 3.17 -20.67
C TYR A 89 5.07 1.91 -19.83
N THR A 90 6.09 1.07 -19.62
CA THR A 90 5.93 -0.15 -18.79
C THR A 90 5.79 0.15 -17.31
N GLY A 91 6.13 1.34 -16.83
CA GLY A 91 6.11 1.69 -15.41
C GLY A 91 7.41 1.38 -14.66
N VAL A 92 8.43 0.90 -15.36
CA VAL A 92 9.75 0.63 -14.76
C VAL A 92 10.51 1.91 -14.45
N VAL A 93 10.36 2.93 -15.32
CA VAL A 93 10.99 4.24 -15.15
C VAL A 93 9.92 5.30 -14.94
N LYS A 94 10.04 6.05 -13.85
CA LYS A 94 9.29 7.29 -13.61
C LYS A 94 10.00 8.46 -14.29
N VAL A 95 9.25 9.38 -14.88
CA VAL A 95 9.79 10.61 -15.47
C VAL A 95 8.99 11.82 -14.97
N TRP A 96 9.68 12.93 -14.73
CA TRP A 96 9.08 14.23 -14.43
C TRP A 96 10.02 15.34 -14.90
N THR A 97 9.46 16.54 -15.05
CA THR A 97 10.26 17.73 -15.40
C THR A 97 10.71 18.46 -14.14
N ASP A 98 12.01 18.60 -13.94
CA ASP A 98 12.57 19.35 -12.80
C ASP A 98 12.21 20.83 -12.92
N LYS A 99 11.62 21.40 -11.86
CA LYS A 99 11.17 22.80 -11.85
C LYS A 99 12.32 23.82 -11.97
N LYS A 100 13.54 23.45 -11.55
CA LYS A 100 14.70 24.35 -11.52
C LYS A 100 15.33 24.55 -12.89
N ASP A 101 15.64 23.47 -13.58
CA ASP A 101 16.35 23.50 -14.87
C ASP A 101 15.48 23.13 -16.07
N LYS A 102 14.21 22.84 -15.84
CA LYS A 102 13.22 22.46 -16.87
C LYS A 102 13.62 21.22 -17.68
N LYS A 103 14.45 20.35 -17.13
CA LYS A 103 14.89 19.11 -17.74
C LYS A 103 14.19 17.92 -17.14
N ASP A 104 13.95 16.91 -17.99
CA ASP A 104 13.40 15.62 -17.51
C ASP A 104 14.38 14.89 -16.61
N ARG A 105 13.85 14.32 -15.53
CA ARG A 105 14.52 13.38 -14.65
C ARG A 105 13.89 12.02 -14.80
N TYR A 106 14.73 11.02 -14.92
CA TYR A 106 14.37 9.61 -15.04
C TYR A 106 14.78 8.89 -13.77
N PHE A 107 13.91 8.04 -13.26
CA PHE A 107 14.09 7.46 -11.93
C PHE A 107 13.54 6.02 -11.88
N ILE A 108 14.30 5.11 -11.29
CA ILE A 108 13.87 3.75 -11.02
C ILE A 108 13.59 3.62 -9.52
N ASN A 109 12.37 3.25 -9.17
CA ASN A 109 11.97 2.99 -7.80
C ASN A 109 12.27 1.53 -7.40
N ILE A 110 12.18 1.24 -6.10
CA ILE A 110 12.11 -0.15 -5.64
C ILE A 110 10.89 -0.84 -6.25
N PHE A 111 10.93 -2.15 -6.29
CA PHE A 111 9.89 -2.94 -6.94
C PHE A 111 8.51 -2.71 -6.31
N ALA A 112 8.43 -2.76 -4.97
CA ALA A 112 7.26 -2.33 -4.20
C ALA A 112 7.66 -1.83 -2.80
N PRO A 113 7.04 -0.76 -2.28
CA PRO A 113 6.08 0.12 -2.97
C PRO A 113 6.75 1.04 -4.00
N GLY A 114 6.13 1.24 -5.13
CA GLY A 114 6.56 2.20 -6.16
C GLY A 114 6.44 1.68 -7.59
N MET A 115 7.35 0.82 -8.06
CA MET A 115 7.36 0.35 -9.45
C MET A 115 6.11 -0.47 -9.80
N LEU A 116 5.73 -1.43 -8.96
CA LEU A 116 4.58 -2.31 -9.23
C LEU A 116 3.28 -1.53 -9.35
N GLU A 117 3.09 -0.50 -8.52
CA GLU A 117 1.92 0.38 -8.61
C GLU A 117 1.85 1.06 -9.99
N MET A 118 2.97 1.54 -10.50
CA MET A 118 3.07 2.15 -11.81
C MET A 118 2.82 1.13 -12.94
N MET A 119 3.29 -0.11 -12.78
CA MET A 119 3.08 -1.19 -13.75
C MET A 119 1.62 -1.65 -13.78
N VAL A 120 0.98 -1.81 -12.62
CA VAL A 120 -0.43 -2.23 -12.49
C VAL A 120 -1.39 -1.15 -13.00
N ASN A 121 -1.09 0.13 -12.77
CA ASN A 121 -1.92 1.24 -13.25
C ASN A 121 -1.84 1.49 -14.77
N ASN A 122 -1.02 0.76 -15.50
CA ASN A 122 -1.12 0.68 -16.95
C ASN A 122 -2.16 -0.38 -17.33
N ARG A 123 -3.40 0.05 -17.58
CA ARG A 123 -4.56 -0.83 -17.81
C ARG A 123 -4.37 -1.77 -18.99
N GLU A 124 -3.83 -1.26 -20.11
CA GLU A 124 -3.57 -2.06 -21.32
C GLU A 124 -2.52 -3.13 -21.03
N GLN A 125 -1.43 -2.74 -20.38
CA GLN A 125 -0.36 -3.66 -20.01
C GLN A 125 -0.85 -4.72 -19.01
N LEU A 126 -1.65 -4.33 -18.02
CA LEU A 126 -2.21 -5.27 -17.04
C LEU A 126 -3.17 -6.26 -17.68
N ALA A 127 -3.96 -5.82 -18.68
CA ALA A 127 -4.85 -6.69 -19.43
C ALA A 127 -4.07 -7.69 -20.31
N ALA A 128 -2.97 -7.26 -20.92
CA ALA A 128 -2.10 -8.11 -21.73
C ALA A 128 -1.20 -9.03 -20.87
N HIS A 129 -0.82 -8.59 -19.68
CA HIS A 129 0.13 -9.24 -18.77
C HIS A 129 -0.42 -9.30 -17.34
N PRO A 130 -1.48 -10.12 -17.08
CA PRO A 130 -2.08 -10.23 -15.75
C PRO A 130 -1.11 -10.76 -14.68
N GLU A 131 -0.03 -11.42 -15.09
CA GLU A 131 1.06 -11.84 -14.21
C GLU A 131 1.70 -10.68 -13.44
N ILE A 132 1.61 -9.44 -13.90
CA ILE A 132 2.07 -8.25 -13.16
C ILE A 132 1.22 -8.05 -11.90
N GLY A 133 -0.09 -8.17 -12.01
CA GLY A 133 -0.99 -8.12 -10.85
C GLY A 133 -0.72 -9.26 -9.87
N LYS A 134 -0.47 -10.48 -10.39
CA LYS A 134 -0.04 -11.61 -9.59
C LYS A 134 1.30 -11.33 -8.88
N ALA A 135 2.27 -10.74 -9.59
CA ALA A 135 3.56 -10.40 -9.02
C ALA A 135 3.43 -9.45 -7.82
N PHE A 136 2.52 -8.49 -7.87
CA PHE A 136 2.29 -7.56 -6.77
C PHE A 136 1.87 -8.28 -5.50
N GLU A 137 0.92 -9.20 -5.61
CA GLU A 137 0.44 -9.99 -4.48
C GLU A 137 1.52 -10.97 -3.97
N GLU A 138 2.19 -11.67 -4.87
CA GLU A 138 3.22 -12.63 -4.48
C GLU A 138 4.45 -11.94 -3.86
N TYR A 139 4.83 -10.75 -4.36
CA TYR A 139 5.91 -9.96 -3.76
C TYR A 139 5.54 -9.51 -2.35
N THR A 140 4.29 -9.08 -2.16
CA THR A 140 3.77 -8.75 -0.83
C THR A 140 3.93 -9.91 0.13
N ARG A 141 3.43 -11.09 -0.24
CA ARG A 141 3.39 -12.28 0.63
C ARG A 141 4.76 -12.93 0.82
N LYS A 142 5.56 -13.02 -0.24
CA LYS A 142 6.79 -13.82 -0.25
C LYS A 142 8.07 -13.02 0.03
N ARG A 143 8.05 -11.70 -0.16
CA ARG A 143 9.22 -10.84 0.00
C ARG A 143 9.08 -9.85 1.15
N ILE A 144 8.10 -8.95 1.06
CA ILE A 144 8.00 -7.86 2.02
C ILE A 144 7.47 -8.33 3.38
N ALA A 145 6.37 -9.09 3.35
CA ALA A 145 5.72 -9.51 4.58
C ALA A 145 6.64 -10.34 5.50
N PRO A 146 7.43 -11.31 5.01
CA PRO A 146 8.41 -12.04 5.85
C PRO A 146 9.52 -11.16 6.41
N MET A 147 9.82 -10.02 5.75
CA MET A 147 10.84 -9.08 6.22
C MET A 147 10.30 -8.07 7.22
N ALA A 148 8.99 -7.86 7.26
CA ALA A 148 8.38 -6.85 8.12
C ALA A 148 8.76 -6.98 9.61
N PRO A 149 8.84 -8.18 10.21
CA PRO A 149 9.32 -8.34 11.58
C PRO A 149 10.78 -7.93 11.83
N LEU A 150 11.57 -7.77 10.76
CA LEU A 150 12.98 -7.34 10.84
C LEU A 150 13.14 -5.82 10.72
N PHE A 151 12.06 -5.11 10.46
CA PHE A 151 12.12 -3.65 10.39
C PHE A 151 12.38 -3.09 11.79
N PRO A 152 13.24 -2.06 11.90
CA PRO A 152 13.46 -1.39 13.17
C PRO A 152 12.14 -0.89 13.76
N GLU A 153 12.03 -0.94 15.09
CA GLU A 153 10.90 -0.34 15.78
C GLU A 153 10.74 1.12 15.35
N GLY A 154 9.51 1.47 14.99
CA GLY A 154 9.23 2.80 14.51
C GLY A 154 9.39 3.02 13.02
N MET A 155 9.84 2.05 12.25
CA MET A 155 9.93 2.12 10.80
C MET A 155 8.60 1.73 10.17
N ALA A 156 7.78 2.72 9.85
CA ALA A 156 6.55 2.52 9.09
C ALA A 156 6.79 2.63 7.59
N MET A 157 6.12 1.81 6.79
CA MET A 157 6.07 1.96 5.33
C MET A 157 5.07 3.03 4.92
N MET A 158 3.92 3.02 5.59
CA MET A 158 2.84 3.97 5.40
C MET A 158 2.45 4.54 6.76
N ARG A 159 1.86 5.71 6.75
CA ARG A 159 1.21 6.31 7.91
C ARG A 159 -0.25 6.57 7.62
N VAL A 160 -1.09 6.30 8.59
CA VAL A 160 -2.49 6.67 8.54
C VAL A 160 -2.59 8.17 8.85
N THR A 161 -3.29 8.89 8.00
CA THR A 161 -3.65 10.28 8.22
C THR A 161 -5.13 10.30 8.59
N PRO A 162 -5.48 10.85 9.76
CA PRO A 162 -6.86 10.87 10.19
C PRO A 162 -7.72 11.77 9.29
N VAL A 163 -9.01 11.54 9.31
CA VAL A 163 -9.99 12.49 8.76
C VAL A 163 -9.79 13.86 9.41
N GLU A 164 -9.54 14.87 8.62
CA GLU A 164 -9.08 16.18 9.14
C GLU A 164 -10.11 16.83 10.09
N SER A 165 -11.40 16.61 9.85
CA SER A 165 -12.47 17.10 10.74
C SER A 165 -12.42 16.50 12.15
N ALA A 166 -11.91 15.28 12.27
CA ALA A 166 -11.79 14.59 13.57
C ALA A 166 -10.63 15.13 14.43
N VAL A 167 -9.64 15.80 13.81
CA VAL A 167 -8.44 16.26 14.52
C VAL A 167 -8.24 17.78 14.48
N LYS A 168 -9.15 18.52 13.83
CA LYS A 168 -8.97 19.96 13.58
C LYS A 168 -8.79 20.78 14.86
N ASP A 169 -9.46 20.39 15.92
CA ASP A 169 -9.51 21.11 17.20
C ASP A 169 -8.62 20.47 18.28
N LEU A 170 -7.89 19.41 17.94
CA LEU A 170 -6.98 18.76 18.88
C LEU A 170 -5.70 19.58 19.05
N PRO A 171 -5.23 19.80 20.29
CA PRO A 171 -3.99 20.51 20.55
C PRO A 171 -2.78 19.70 20.05
N GLY A 172 -1.76 20.39 19.55
CA GLY A 172 -0.48 19.77 19.18
C GLY A 172 -0.45 19.09 17.82
N VAL A 173 -1.58 19.03 17.07
CA VAL A 173 -1.61 18.46 15.72
C VAL A 173 -0.73 19.26 14.78
N GLN A 174 0.26 18.61 14.20
CA GLN A 174 1.20 19.25 13.30
C GLN A 174 0.59 19.46 11.91
N PRO A 175 1.03 20.49 11.16
CA PRO A 175 0.48 20.76 9.82
C PRO A 175 0.55 19.55 8.88
N TRP A 176 1.64 18.81 8.89
CA TRP A 176 1.87 17.64 8.02
C TRP A 176 1.06 16.39 8.40
N GLU A 177 0.27 16.45 9.48
CA GLU A 177 -0.70 15.43 9.86
C GLU A 177 -2.09 15.69 9.25
N LYS A 178 -2.26 16.82 8.57
CA LYS A 178 -3.50 17.24 7.91
C LYS A 178 -3.36 17.11 6.39
N LEU A 179 -4.37 16.52 5.74
CA LEU A 179 -4.39 16.39 4.28
C LEU A 179 -4.38 17.77 3.60
N SER A 180 -5.08 18.76 4.16
CA SER A 180 -5.11 20.13 3.65
C SER A 180 -3.72 20.77 3.53
N TYR A 181 -2.75 20.37 4.35
CA TYR A 181 -1.37 20.83 4.23
C TYR A 181 -0.77 20.45 2.87
N TYR A 182 -0.94 19.18 2.46
CA TYR A 182 -0.43 18.67 1.18
C TYR A 182 -1.18 19.27 0.01
N LEU A 183 -2.48 19.45 0.14
CA LEU A 183 -3.29 20.09 -0.91
C LEU A 183 -2.90 21.57 -1.13
N ARG A 184 -2.40 22.25 -0.12
CA ARG A 184 -1.83 23.61 -0.27
C ARG A 184 -0.41 23.61 -0.81
N LYS A 185 0.37 22.58 -0.50
CA LYS A 185 1.78 22.47 -0.89
C LYS A 185 1.97 22.15 -2.36
N TYR A 186 1.10 21.33 -2.93
CA TYR A 186 1.21 20.88 -4.32
C TYR A 186 0.18 21.59 -5.21
N ASP A 187 0.58 21.81 -6.48
CA ASP A 187 -0.27 22.47 -7.49
C ASP A 187 -0.81 21.50 -8.54
N THR A 188 -0.24 20.30 -8.61
CA THR A 188 -0.60 19.30 -9.61
C THR A 188 -1.07 18.04 -8.91
N PHE A 189 -2.27 17.60 -9.28
CA PHE A 189 -2.91 16.40 -8.75
C PHE A 189 -3.38 15.50 -9.88
N SER A 190 -3.31 14.22 -9.65
CA SER A 190 -3.96 13.22 -10.49
C SER A 190 -4.68 12.19 -9.65
N VAL A 191 -5.63 11.51 -10.24
CA VAL A 191 -6.31 10.37 -9.63
C VAL A 191 -6.18 9.17 -10.54
N SER A 192 -5.99 8.01 -9.94
CA SER A 192 -5.90 6.72 -10.62
C SER A 192 -6.65 5.64 -9.86
N ASP A 193 -6.72 4.48 -10.48
CA ASP A 193 -7.26 3.29 -9.83
C ASP A 193 -6.35 2.81 -8.69
N CYS A 194 -6.92 2.10 -7.74
CA CYS A 194 -6.15 1.50 -6.65
C CYS A 194 -5.40 0.25 -7.12
N SER A 195 -4.07 0.33 -7.23
CA SER A 195 -3.21 -0.78 -7.67
C SER A 195 -3.36 -2.04 -6.81
N CYS A 196 -3.50 -1.87 -5.49
CA CYS A 196 -3.67 -2.99 -4.56
C CYS A 196 -4.97 -3.76 -4.84
N ARG A 197 -6.09 -3.05 -5.08
CA ARG A 197 -7.38 -3.70 -5.39
C ARG A 197 -7.38 -4.32 -6.77
N GLN A 198 -6.79 -3.65 -7.76
CA GLN A 198 -6.64 -4.21 -9.12
C GLN A 198 -5.81 -5.49 -9.10
N SER A 199 -4.69 -5.52 -8.39
CA SER A 199 -3.87 -6.71 -8.25
C SER A 199 -4.65 -7.88 -7.65
N ARG A 200 -5.41 -7.63 -6.57
CA ARG A 200 -6.27 -8.65 -5.94
C ARG A 200 -7.39 -9.13 -6.86
N LYS A 201 -7.98 -8.21 -7.63
CA LYS A 201 -9.04 -8.52 -8.58
C LYS A 201 -8.57 -9.44 -9.71
N VAL A 202 -7.36 -9.22 -10.24
CA VAL A 202 -6.74 -10.11 -11.24
C VAL A 202 -6.63 -11.55 -10.75
N LEU A 203 -6.44 -11.74 -9.43
CA LEU A 203 -6.37 -13.07 -8.80
C LEU A 203 -7.74 -13.66 -8.43
N GLY A 204 -8.84 -12.97 -8.73
CA GLY A 204 -10.17 -13.37 -8.27
C GLY A 204 -10.39 -13.15 -6.77
N GLU A 205 -9.51 -12.40 -6.10
CA GLU A 205 -9.54 -12.13 -4.65
C GLU A 205 -10.00 -10.70 -4.34
N GLY A 206 -10.80 -10.09 -5.20
CA GLY A 206 -11.33 -8.74 -5.02
C GLY A 206 -12.21 -8.63 -3.77
N CYS A 207 -12.17 -7.46 -3.12
CA CYS A 207 -12.91 -7.22 -1.87
C CYS A 207 -14.22 -6.42 -2.05
N GLY A 208 -14.54 -6.00 -3.28
CA GLY A 208 -15.76 -5.22 -3.57
C GLY A 208 -15.69 -3.73 -3.22
N HIS A 209 -14.64 -3.25 -2.55
CA HIS A 209 -14.48 -1.82 -2.29
C HIS A 209 -14.16 -1.05 -3.58
N LEU A 210 -14.39 0.26 -3.53
CA LEU A 210 -14.10 1.20 -4.61
C LEU A 210 -12.66 1.04 -5.09
N GLU A 211 -12.47 0.80 -6.39
CA GLU A 211 -11.14 0.66 -6.99
C GLU A 211 -10.78 1.78 -7.96
N LYS A 212 -11.80 2.38 -8.62
CA LYS A 212 -11.60 3.40 -9.64
C LYS A 212 -11.48 4.79 -9.03
N ASP A 213 -10.60 5.59 -9.61
CA ASP A 213 -10.44 7.01 -9.29
C ASP A 213 -10.35 7.31 -7.77
N ILE A 214 -9.56 6.51 -7.05
CA ILE A 214 -9.51 6.59 -5.59
C ILE A 214 -8.08 6.78 -5.04
N CYS A 215 -7.06 6.58 -5.86
CA CYS A 215 -5.66 6.77 -5.48
C CYS A 215 -5.20 8.13 -6.03
N ILE A 216 -4.80 9.04 -5.15
CA ILE A 216 -4.43 10.41 -5.50
C ILE A 216 -2.90 10.50 -5.55
N GLN A 217 -2.37 11.08 -6.63
CA GLN A 217 -0.95 11.42 -6.73
C GLN A 217 -0.78 12.93 -6.71
N MET A 218 0.37 13.40 -6.20
CA MET A 218 0.69 14.82 -6.02
C MET A 218 2.04 15.16 -6.62
N GLY A 219 2.19 16.39 -7.11
CA GLY A 219 3.45 16.93 -7.62
C GLY A 219 4.04 16.07 -8.74
N THR A 220 5.30 15.64 -8.59
CA THR A 220 5.99 14.80 -9.59
C THR A 220 5.36 13.42 -9.77
N GLY A 221 4.62 12.93 -8.78
CA GLY A 221 3.81 11.72 -8.90
C GLY A 221 2.65 11.94 -9.86
N ALA A 222 1.90 13.01 -9.65
CA ALA A 222 0.79 13.39 -10.52
C ALA A 222 1.24 13.66 -11.96
N GLU A 223 2.34 14.42 -12.14
CA GLU A 223 2.91 14.70 -13.45
C GLU A 223 3.18 13.42 -14.25
N TYR A 224 3.82 12.43 -13.60
CA TYR A 224 4.09 11.14 -14.21
C TYR A 224 2.80 10.41 -14.62
N TYR A 225 1.82 10.34 -13.74
CA TYR A 225 0.56 9.63 -14.01
C TYR A 225 -0.25 10.29 -15.14
N ILE A 226 -0.32 11.61 -15.18
CA ILE A 226 -0.96 12.37 -16.25
C ILE A 226 -0.22 12.13 -17.58
N ARG A 227 1.11 12.31 -17.58
CA ARG A 227 1.96 12.20 -18.77
C ARG A 227 1.91 10.80 -19.40
N THR A 228 1.67 9.78 -18.61
CA THR A 228 1.67 8.37 -19.05
C THR A 228 0.27 7.76 -19.17
N GLY A 229 -0.78 8.54 -18.96
CA GLY A 229 -2.18 8.07 -19.09
C GLY A 229 -2.61 7.08 -18.00
N ARG A 230 -1.86 6.96 -16.89
CA ARG A 230 -2.19 6.09 -15.75
C ARG A 230 -3.22 6.68 -14.83
N GLY A 231 -3.36 8.00 -14.87
CA GLY A 231 -4.33 8.75 -14.09
C GLY A 231 -4.76 9.98 -14.86
N ARG A 232 -5.89 10.52 -14.48
CA ARG A 232 -6.38 11.79 -15.00
C ARG A 232 -6.02 12.95 -14.10
N GLN A 233 -5.79 14.12 -14.67
CA GLN A 233 -5.61 15.34 -13.90
C GLN A 233 -6.90 15.72 -13.18
N VAL A 234 -6.78 16.18 -11.94
CA VAL A 234 -7.90 16.66 -11.13
C VAL A 234 -7.57 17.99 -10.48
N SER A 235 -8.58 18.77 -10.16
CA SER A 235 -8.44 20.00 -9.39
C SER A 235 -8.28 19.69 -7.90
N ARG A 236 -7.91 20.69 -7.11
CA ARG A 236 -7.83 20.58 -5.65
C ARG A 236 -9.21 20.34 -5.04
N GLU A 237 -10.21 20.96 -5.59
CA GLU A 237 -11.62 20.83 -5.18
C GLU A 237 -12.09 19.40 -5.42
N GLU A 238 -11.81 18.85 -6.59
CA GLU A 238 -12.16 17.46 -6.91
C GLU A 238 -11.41 16.46 -6.01
N VAL A 239 -10.15 16.76 -5.64
CA VAL A 239 -9.44 15.92 -4.65
C VAL A 239 -10.17 15.90 -3.31
N LEU A 240 -10.68 17.04 -2.84
CA LEU A 240 -11.47 17.10 -1.60
C LEU A 240 -12.76 16.28 -1.70
N GLU A 241 -13.44 16.30 -2.84
CA GLU A 241 -14.62 15.48 -3.09
C GLU A 241 -14.29 13.99 -3.07
N ILE A 242 -13.17 13.58 -3.70
CA ILE A 242 -12.71 12.20 -3.67
C ILE A 242 -12.35 11.75 -2.26
N LEU A 243 -11.69 12.59 -1.47
CA LEU A 243 -11.37 12.26 -0.07
C LEU A 243 -12.63 12.09 0.75
N LYS A 244 -13.58 13.01 0.62
CA LYS A 244 -14.88 12.92 1.31
C LYS A 244 -15.64 11.65 0.89
N PHE A 245 -15.67 11.35 -0.40
CA PHE A 245 -16.29 10.13 -0.91
C PHE A 245 -15.62 8.85 -0.35
N ALA A 246 -14.29 8.87 -0.21
CA ALA A 246 -13.55 7.77 0.41
C ALA A 246 -13.92 7.58 1.88
N GLU A 247 -14.01 8.68 2.65
CA GLU A 247 -14.45 8.68 4.05
C GLU A 247 -15.85 8.09 4.20
N ASP A 248 -16.80 8.54 3.37
CA ASP A 248 -18.19 8.09 3.39
C ASP A 248 -18.34 6.60 3.03
N ASN A 249 -17.33 6.02 2.37
CA ASN A 249 -17.25 4.58 2.04
C ASN A 249 -16.32 3.79 2.98
N GLY A 250 -15.95 4.35 4.13
CA GLY A 250 -15.18 3.67 5.17
C GLY A 250 -13.73 3.37 4.78
N LEU A 251 -13.16 4.14 3.84
CA LEU A 251 -11.76 4.01 3.45
C LEU A 251 -10.86 4.88 4.33
N MET A 252 -9.66 4.39 4.60
CA MET A 252 -8.67 5.09 5.43
C MET A 252 -7.66 5.82 4.55
N HIS A 253 -7.32 7.04 4.93
CA HIS A 253 -6.27 7.81 4.27
C HIS A 253 -4.90 7.32 4.73
N GLU A 254 -4.05 6.95 3.77
CA GLU A 254 -2.67 6.58 4.02
C GLU A 254 -1.73 7.38 3.13
N MET A 255 -0.56 7.70 3.67
CA MET A 255 0.52 8.33 2.91
C MET A 255 1.83 7.57 3.10
N PRO A 256 2.71 7.53 2.08
CA PRO A 256 4.05 6.96 2.23
C PRO A 256 4.81 7.63 3.39
N ALA A 257 5.33 6.81 4.30
CA ALA A 257 6.18 7.29 5.40
C ALA A 257 7.64 7.49 4.97
N THR A 258 8.00 7.00 3.78
CA THR A 258 9.37 7.04 3.24
C THR A 258 9.70 8.29 2.44
N ASP A 259 8.71 9.16 2.20
CA ASP A 259 8.90 10.37 1.38
C ASP A 259 9.54 11.53 2.15
N GLY A 260 9.64 11.41 3.47
CA GLY A 260 10.16 12.44 4.36
C GLY A 260 9.05 13.24 5.08
N LEU A 261 9.44 13.94 6.12
CA LEU A 261 8.54 14.73 6.94
C LEU A 261 7.92 15.88 6.14
N GLY A 262 6.60 15.90 6.06
CA GLY A 262 5.87 16.92 5.30
C GLY A 262 5.99 16.78 3.77
N GLU A 263 6.54 15.68 3.29
CA GLU A 263 6.56 15.30 1.87
C GLU A 263 5.65 14.12 1.62
N SER A 264 5.01 14.08 0.47
CA SER A 264 4.30 12.90 -0.01
C SER A 264 4.04 12.98 -1.51
N ALA A 265 4.26 11.87 -2.21
CA ALA A 265 3.93 11.74 -3.62
C ALA A 265 2.48 11.26 -3.85
N ALA A 266 1.80 10.76 -2.83
CA ALA A 266 0.47 10.19 -2.95
C ALA A 266 -0.34 10.26 -1.65
N ILE A 267 -1.67 10.26 -1.81
CA ILE A 267 -2.67 9.97 -0.78
C ILE A 267 -3.43 8.72 -1.23
N CYS A 268 -3.33 7.66 -0.48
CA CYS A 268 -4.07 6.44 -0.70
C CYS A 268 -5.37 6.44 0.10
N ASN A 269 -6.44 5.88 -0.45
CA ASN A 269 -7.72 5.64 0.21
C ASN A 269 -7.91 4.14 0.36
N CYS A 270 -7.53 3.60 1.49
CA CYS A 270 -7.26 2.19 1.70
C CYS A 270 -8.35 1.44 2.45
N CYS A 271 -8.42 0.13 2.21
CA CYS A 271 -9.18 -0.82 3.01
C CYS A 271 -8.25 -1.92 3.53
N SER A 272 -8.52 -2.45 4.71
CA SER A 272 -7.69 -3.49 5.33
C SER A 272 -7.64 -4.81 4.55
N CYS A 273 -8.66 -5.09 3.74
CA CYS A 273 -8.76 -6.35 2.98
C CYS A 273 -7.86 -6.43 1.75
N SER A 274 -7.48 -5.31 1.13
CA SER A 274 -6.67 -5.31 -0.10
C SER A 274 -5.40 -4.47 -0.03
N CYS A 275 -5.32 -3.51 0.89
CA CYS A 275 -4.16 -2.63 0.98
C CYS A 275 -2.88 -3.42 1.28
N PHE A 276 -1.84 -3.14 0.53
CA PHE A 276 -0.53 -3.73 0.67
C PHE A 276 0.04 -3.55 2.09
N SER A 277 0.10 -2.31 2.58
CA SER A 277 0.70 -1.99 3.87
C SER A 277 -0.12 -2.51 5.05
N MET A 278 -1.46 -2.35 5.02
CA MET A 278 -2.33 -2.85 6.06
C MET A 278 -2.26 -4.37 6.20
N ARG A 279 -2.18 -5.07 5.07
CA ARG A 279 -2.07 -6.53 5.07
C ARG A 279 -0.72 -7.02 5.57
N ILE A 280 0.36 -6.29 5.32
CA ILE A 280 1.67 -6.59 5.93
C ILE A 280 1.56 -6.51 7.46
N ALA A 281 0.95 -5.46 7.98
CA ALA A 281 0.76 -5.31 9.42
C ALA A 281 -0.01 -6.48 10.04
N THR A 282 -1.04 -7.00 9.36
CA THR A 282 -1.87 -8.10 9.85
C THR A 282 -1.26 -9.48 9.60
N LEU A 283 -0.73 -9.74 8.39
CA LEU A 283 -0.20 -11.06 8.00
C LEU A 283 1.04 -11.45 8.81
N PHE A 284 1.85 -10.47 9.22
CA PHE A 284 3.13 -10.72 9.88
C PHE A 284 3.26 -10.07 11.25
N ARG A 285 2.14 -9.68 11.85
CA ARG A 285 2.10 -9.15 13.22
C ARG A 285 3.04 -7.97 13.44
N THR A 286 3.12 -7.10 12.45
CA THR A 286 3.97 -5.93 12.46
C THR A 286 3.10 -4.68 12.42
N PRO A 287 2.38 -4.35 13.52
CA PRO A 287 1.48 -3.18 13.53
C PRO A 287 2.22 -1.89 13.24
N ASP A 288 3.51 -1.82 13.54
CA ASP A 288 4.36 -0.68 13.22
C ASP A 288 4.56 -0.44 11.72
N ALA A 289 4.24 -1.40 10.85
CA ALA A 289 4.28 -1.19 9.40
C ALA A 289 3.29 -0.11 8.93
N ILE A 290 2.27 0.15 9.74
CA ILE A 290 1.32 1.26 9.56
C ILE A 290 1.30 2.07 10.86
N ARG A 291 1.64 3.34 10.79
CA ARG A 291 1.65 4.21 11.96
C ARG A 291 0.54 5.23 11.93
N SER A 292 0.05 5.54 13.12
CA SER A 292 -0.74 6.72 13.40
C SER A 292 -0.24 7.38 14.68
N ASN A 293 -0.21 8.71 14.71
CA ASN A 293 0.04 9.48 15.94
C ASN A 293 -1.26 9.71 16.73
N PHE A 294 -2.35 9.13 16.28
CA PHE A 294 -3.69 9.32 16.85
C PHE A 294 -4.24 8.00 17.36
N THR A 295 -4.94 8.07 18.46
CA THR A 295 -5.72 6.95 18.99
C THR A 295 -7.19 7.18 18.67
N ALA A 296 -7.85 6.18 18.10
CA ALA A 296 -9.27 6.26 17.82
C ALA A 296 -10.07 6.09 19.13
N GLU A 297 -10.99 6.99 19.37
CA GLU A 297 -11.98 6.90 20.45
C GLU A 297 -13.36 6.73 19.87
N VAL A 298 -14.15 5.88 20.51
CA VAL A 298 -15.54 5.65 20.14
C VAL A 298 -16.41 6.65 20.92
N ASN A 299 -17.21 7.45 20.20
CA ASN A 299 -18.26 8.25 20.86
C ASN A 299 -19.40 7.32 21.28
N PRO A 300 -19.60 7.08 22.59
CA PRO A 300 -20.63 6.14 23.06
C PRO A 300 -22.05 6.59 22.76
N GLU A 301 -22.27 7.89 22.59
CA GLU A 301 -23.60 8.44 22.29
C GLU A 301 -24.03 8.20 20.84
N GLU A 302 -23.05 8.09 19.93
CA GLU A 302 -23.29 7.82 18.50
C GLU A 302 -23.09 6.36 18.12
N CYS A 303 -22.49 5.57 19.00
CA CYS A 303 -22.12 4.19 18.73
C CYS A 303 -23.33 3.26 18.82
N VAL A 304 -23.70 2.65 17.71
CA VAL A 304 -24.76 1.64 17.64
C VAL A 304 -24.26 0.20 17.86
N ALA A 305 -23.02 0.04 18.29
CA ALA A 305 -22.39 -1.26 18.58
C ALA A 305 -22.45 -2.26 17.42
N CYS A 306 -22.45 -1.82 16.16
CA CYS A 306 -22.54 -2.68 14.98
C CYS A 306 -21.30 -3.57 14.77
N GLY A 307 -20.16 -3.27 15.38
CA GLY A 307 -18.94 -4.05 15.27
C GLY A 307 -18.07 -3.78 14.05
N GLN A 308 -18.51 -2.99 13.08
CA GLN A 308 -17.75 -2.73 11.84
C GLN A 308 -16.35 -2.17 12.10
N CYS A 309 -16.20 -1.28 13.06
CA CYS A 309 -14.89 -0.72 13.42
C CYS A 309 -13.95 -1.79 13.99
N VAL A 310 -14.48 -2.77 14.70
CA VAL A 310 -13.70 -3.91 15.23
C VAL A 310 -13.30 -4.87 14.12
N GLU A 311 -14.24 -5.23 13.25
CA GLU A 311 -13.97 -6.12 12.11
C GLU A 311 -12.94 -5.57 11.14
N ASN A 312 -12.97 -4.26 10.89
CA ASN A 312 -12.08 -3.61 9.94
C ASN A 312 -10.77 -3.11 10.56
N CYS A 313 -10.59 -3.22 11.89
CA CYS A 313 -9.38 -2.75 12.53
C CYS A 313 -8.18 -3.66 12.22
N PRO A 314 -7.19 -3.23 11.43
CA PRO A 314 -6.09 -4.07 11.01
C PRO A 314 -5.15 -4.44 12.17
N THR A 315 -5.16 -3.68 13.25
CA THR A 315 -4.27 -3.85 14.41
C THR A 315 -4.97 -4.43 15.63
N ASN A 316 -6.28 -4.74 15.52
CA ASN A 316 -7.09 -5.19 16.65
C ASN A 316 -7.08 -4.20 17.84
N ALA A 317 -6.91 -2.91 17.54
CA ALA A 317 -6.89 -1.85 18.55
C ALA A 317 -8.29 -1.58 19.14
N LEU A 318 -9.33 -1.84 18.34
CA LEU A 318 -10.72 -1.66 18.74
C LEU A 318 -11.34 -3.00 19.12
N LYS A 319 -12.02 -3.03 20.25
CA LYS A 319 -12.72 -4.22 20.76
C LYS A 319 -14.13 -3.82 21.16
N LEU A 320 -15.13 -4.67 20.85
CA LEU A 320 -16.43 -4.55 21.43
C LEU A 320 -16.37 -5.08 22.86
N GLY A 321 -16.59 -4.19 23.83
CA GLY A 321 -16.68 -4.52 25.23
C GLY A 321 -18.12 -4.46 25.74
N GLN A 322 -18.43 -5.13 26.82
CA GLN A 322 -19.73 -5.04 27.48
C GLN A 322 -20.01 -3.65 28.13
N ARG A 323 -19.03 -2.78 28.15
CA ARG A 323 -19.17 -1.44 28.73
C ARG A 323 -20.25 -0.60 28.11
N LEU A 324 -20.53 -0.82 26.81
CA LEU A 324 -21.60 -0.11 26.10
C LEU A 324 -23.01 -0.49 26.63
N CYS A 325 -23.14 -1.65 27.27
CA CYS A 325 -24.40 -2.18 27.78
C CYS A 325 -24.50 -2.18 29.30
N ALA A 326 -23.47 -1.73 30.01
CA ALA A 326 -23.46 -1.74 31.48
C ALA A 326 -24.11 -0.48 32.06
N LYS A 327 -25.08 -0.64 32.95
CA LYS A 327 -25.65 0.47 33.71
C LYS A 327 -24.66 1.20 34.65
N LYS A 328 -23.51 0.55 34.92
CA LYS A 328 -22.39 1.14 35.68
C LYS A 328 -21.09 0.88 34.91
N PRO A 329 -20.14 1.81 34.92
CA PRO A 329 -18.84 1.59 34.31
C PRO A 329 -18.21 0.33 34.85
N VAL A 330 -17.88 -0.62 33.97
CA VAL A 330 -17.07 -1.78 34.32
C VAL A 330 -15.66 -1.27 34.55
N PRO A 331 -15.00 -1.58 35.66
CA PRO A 331 -13.60 -1.21 35.90
C PRO A 331 -12.73 -1.68 34.72
N LYS A 332 -11.77 -0.85 34.31
CA LYS A 332 -10.74 -1.31 33.37
C LYS A 332 -10.11 -2.58 33.95
N THR A 333 -10.29 -3.70 33.28
CA THR A 333 -9.41 -4.84 33.46
C THR A 333 -7.99 -4.42 33.09
N GLU A 334 -7.03 -4.89 33.83
CA GLU A 334 -5.62 -4.60 33.60
C GLU A 334 -5.25 -4.78 32.13
N GLU A 335 -4.27 -3.99 31.70
CA GLU A 335 -3.72 -3.98 30.36
C GLU A 335 -3.60 -5.39 29.76
N PRO A 336 -3.99 -5.56 28.48
CA PRO A 336 -3.86 -6.84 27.81
C PRO A 336 -2.45 -7.37 27.96
N THR A 337 -2.33 -8.61 28.38
CA THR A 337 -1.03 -9.27 28.47
C THR A 337 -0.38 -9.36 27.09
N ALA A 338 0.94 -9.51 27.03
CA ALA A 338 1.68 -9.64 25.78
C ALA A 338 1.09 -10.70 24.80
N ARG A 339 0.30 -11.64 25.31
CA ARG A 339 -0.45 -12.63 24.50
C ARG A 339 -1.53 -12.02 23.64
N ASP A 340 -2.14 -10.92 24.06
CA ASP A 340 -3.22 -10.26 23.33
C ASP A 340 -2.71 -9.50 22.10
N HIS A 341 -1.41 -9.23 22.05
CA HIS A 341 -0.72 -8.65 20.92
C HIS A 341 -0.25 -9.69 19.89
N VAL A 342 -0.32 -10.97 20.23
CA VAL A 342 0.06 -12.05 19.32
C VAL A 342 -1.12 -12.42 18.45
N TRP A 343 -1.06 -12.08 17.16
CA TRP A 343 -2.09 -12.49 16.21
C TRP A 343 -2.12 -14.02 16.12
N SER A 344 -3.25 -14.60 16.42
CA SER A 344 -3.56 -16.00 16.17
C SER A 344 -5.03 -16.10 15.80
N LYS A 345 -5.43 -17.16 15.11
CA LYS A 345 -6.85 -17.40 14.84
C LYS A 345 -7.70 -17.42 16.12
N LYS A 346 -7.09 -17.75 17.25
CA LYS A 346 -7.74 -17.78 18.56
C LYS A 346 -7.81 -16.37 19.18
N ASN A 347 -6.77 -15.54 19.03
CA ASN A 347 -6.72 -14.18 19.57
C ASN A 347 -7.29 -13.14 18.61
N TRP A 348 -7.26 -13.44 17.32
CA TRP A 348 -7.91 -12.69 16.27
C TRP A 348 -9.12 -13.47 15.80
N ASN A 349 -10.13 -13.52 16.60
CA ASN A 349 -11.37 -14.06 16.17
C ASN A 349 -12.27 -12.93 15.69
N MET A 350 -12.65 -12.98 14.41
CA MET A 350 -13.69 -12.12 13.85
C MET A 350 -15.03 -12.37 14.57
N ASP A 351 -15.20 -13.51 15.18
CA ASP A 351 -16.28 -13.76 16.10
C ASP A 351 -15.93 -13.18 17.49
N TYR A 352 -16.29 -11.93 17.69
CA TYR A 352 -16.06 -11.21 18.94
C TYR A 352 -16.66 -11.91 20.16
N ARG A 353 -17.51 -12.93 20.00
CA ARG A 353 -18.01 -13.77 21.10
C ARG A 353 -16.91 -14.54 21.77
N GLU A 354 -15.87 -14.97 21.04
CA GLU A 354 -14.69 -15.62 21.60
C GLU A 354 -13.69 -14.60 22.24
N ASN A 355 -13.74 -13.35 21.86
CA ASN A 355 -12.91 -12.29 22.44
C ASN A 355 -13.54 -11.63 23.67
N ARG A 356 -14.75 -12.03 24.06
CA ARG A 356 -15.43 -11.56 25.27
C ARG A 356 -14.99 -12.38 26.45
N GLN A 357 -13.91 -12.00 27.08
CA GLN A 357 -13.46 -12.63 28.34
C GLN A 357 -14.44 -12.40 29.50
N ASP A 358 -15.30 -11.40 29.39
CA ASP A 358 -16.17 -10.92 30.47
C ASP A 358 -17.64 -11.33 30.31
N VAL A 359 -17.98 -12.16 29.29
CA VAL A 359 -19.34 -12.66 29.08
C VAL A 359 -19.35 -14.13 29.41
N ALA A 360 -20.08 -14.51 30.47
CA ALA A 360 -20.45 -15.89 30.66
C ALA A 360 -21.17 -16.40 29.38
N GLU A 361 -20.73 -17.55 28.87
CA GLU A 361 -21.30 -18.17 27.68
C GLU A 361 -22.80 -18.53 27.88
N GLU A 362 -23.24 -18.57 29.13
CA GLU A 362 -24.61 -18.85 29.51
C GLU A 362 -25.53 -17.71 29.11
N GLY A 363 -26.51 -18.02 28.30
CA GLY A 363 -27.61 -17.10 27.98
C GLY A 363 -27.45 -16.30 26.70
N THR A 364 -26.59 -16.70 25.77
CA THR A 364 -26.57 -16.08 24.42
C THR A 364 -27.81 -16.48 23.62
N SER A 365 -28.68 -15.53 23.32
CA SER A 365 -29.89 -15.81 22.56
C SER A 365 -29.57 -16.22 21.11
N PRO A 366 -30.36 -17.11 20.49
CA PRO A 366 -30.18 -17.50 19.09
C PRO A 366 -30.22 -16.30 18.12
N CYS A 367 -31.00 -15.27 18.43
CA CYS A 367 -31.08 -14.04 17.64
C CYS A 367 -29.77 -13.28 17.62
N LYS A 368 -29.02 -13.25 18.72
CA LYS A 368 -27.69 -12.65 18.78
C LYS A 368 -26.69 -13.46 17.94
N THR A 369 -26.78 -14.75 17.99
CA THR A 369 -25.91 -15.67 17.21
C THR A 369 -26.15 -15.54 15.71
N ALA A 370 -27.43 -15.35 15.30
CA ALA A 370 -27.83 -15.26 13.90
C ALA A 370 -27.86 -13.83 13.35
N CYS A 371 -27.64 -12.80 14.20
CA CYS A 371 -27.73 -11.41 13.76
C CYS A 371 -26.52 -11.03 12.91
N PRO A 372 -26.67 -10.64 11.63
CA PRO A 372 -25.55 -10.24 10.77
C PRO A 372 -24.88 -8.95 11.25
N ALA A 373 -25.57 -8.11 12.03
CA ALA A 373 -25.04 -6.91 12.66
C ALA A 373 -24.41 -7.19 14.03
N HIS A 374 -24.46 -8.42 14.52
CA HIS A 374 -23.94 -8.85 15.81
C HIS A 374 -24.44 -8.00 17.01
N ILE A 375 -25.66 -7.53 16.94
CA ILE A 375 -26.24 -6.70 17.99
C ILE A 375 -26.32 -7.49 19.30
N ALA A 376 -25.88 -6.88 20.39
CA ALA A 376 -25.97 -7.46 21.74
C ALA A 376 -27.40 -7.35 22.28
N VAL A 377 -28.35 -8.11 21.69
CA VAL A 377 -29.77 -8.06 22.00
C VAL A 377 -30.08 -8.27 23.50
N GLN A 378 -29.22 -8.96 24.23
CA GLN A 378 -29.36 -9.13 25.68
C GLN A 378 -28.89 -7.92 26.50
N GLY A 379 -28.32 -6.93 25.86
CA GLY A 379 -27.88 -5.69 26.50
C GLY A 379 -28.93 -4.58 26.52
N TYR A 380 -30.11 -4.81 25.89
CA TYR A 380 -31.24 -3.90 25.87
C TYR A 380 -32.18 -4.15 27.04
#